data_3d99e634a8d1baf74cb791a0d7767f77
#
_entry.id   3d99e634a8d1baf74cb791a0d7767f77
#
_cell.length_a   1.000
_cell.length_b   1.000
_cell.length_c   1.000
_cell.angle_alpha   90.00
_cell.angle_beta   90.00
_cell.angle_gamma   90.00
#
_symmetry.space_group_name_H-M   'P 1'
#
loop_
_entity.id
_entity.type
_entity.pdbx_description
1 polymer ?
#
loop_
_entity_poly.entity_id
_entity_poly.type
_entity_poly.pdbx_seq_one_letter_code
_entity_poly.pdbx_strand_id
1 'polypeptide(L)'
;MKIAMISFTGNGWKLERLLARELEKEGHQVTKAVKCKELEAEKSAVKCSAGDWTGEQFRTQDVLIFIGAVQIAVRLIASYIESKTSDPAVLVLDEKGQYCIPILSGHIGGANEMAEIIAGMAGAVPVITTATDINQKWAVDVFARKNHLYIEDMQKAKQISAKVLEGKPVMVAVEGGIDFIEGTVPEEVKIVPETCEDLDIYIGIYEHGLSSHVLKLIPQRITAGIGCKRGTSAEQIEVLVDKILQESHINKKSISRIASIDLKKNEQGLLTFCSRYRIE
;
A
#
# COMPACT_ATOMS: atom_id res chain seq x y z
N MET A 1 5.18 9.68 -1.88
CA MET A 1 4.08 8.99 -2.59
C MET A 1 3.75 9.73 -3.87
N LYS A 2 3.18 9.04 -4.86
CA LYS A 2 2.63 9.61 -6.09
C LYS A 2 1.13 9.82 -5.91
N ILE A 3 0.67 11.06 -6.00
CA ILE A 3 -0.72 11.44 -5.72
C ILE A 3 -1.30 12.10 -6.97
N ALA A 4 -2.44 11.64 -7.46
CA ALA A 4 -3.18 12.34 -8.50
C ALA A 4 -4.47 12.94 -7.93
N MET A 5 -4.76 14.17 -8.30
CA MET A 5 -5.94 14.91 -7.87
C MET A 5 -6.72 15.37 -9.09
N ILE A 6 -8.05 15.31 -9.01
CA ILE A 6 -8.93 15.83 -10.05
C ILE A 6 -10.14 16.54 -9.46
N SER A 7 -10.43 17.73 -9.99
CA SER A 7 -11.62 18.52 -9.64
C SER A 7 -12.53 18.75 -10.84
N PHE A 8 -13.81 19.01 -10.55
CA PHE A 8 -14.86 19.14 -11.58
C PHE A 8 -15.52 20.52 -11.59
N THR A 9 -15.13 21.41 -10.68
CA THR A 9 -15.68 22.77 -10.53
C THR A 9 -14.59 23.79 -10.27
N GLY A 10 -14.88 25.07 -10.46
CA GLY A 10 -13.94 26.15 -10.15
C GLY A 10 -13.58 26.23 -8.67
N ASN A 11 -14.51 25.93 -7.77
CA ASN A 11 -14.24 25.88 -6.32
C ASN A 11 -13.36 24.69 -5.95
N GLY A 12 -13.70 23.51 -6.50
CA GLY A 12 -12.89 22.32 -6.33
C GLY A 12 -11.46 22.51 -6.83
N TRP A 13 -11.26 23.21 -7.95
CA TRP A 13 -9.93 23.53 -8.47
C TRP A 13 -9.11 24.43 -7.53
N LYS A 14 -9.75 25.41 -6.88
CA LYS A 14 -9.07 26.23 -5.89
C LYS A 14 -8.61 25.41 -4.69
N LEU A 15 -9.47 24.53 -4.19
CA LEU A 15 -9.16 23.62 -3.08
C LEU A 15 -8.03 22.65 -3.46
N GLU A 16 -8.10 22.05 -4.65
CA GLU A 16 -7.08 21.16 -5.18
C GLU A 16 -5.69 21.81 -5.20
N ARG A 17 -5.60 23.03 -5.70
CA ARG A 17 -4.34 23.77 -5.76
C ARG A 17 -3.75 24.07 -4.38
N LEU A 18 -4.62 24.32 -3.38
CA LEU A 18 -4.19 24.53 -2.00
C LEU A 18 -3.62 23.24 -1.41
N LEU A 19 -4.37 22.15 -1.48
CA LEU A 19 -3.96 20.85 -0.96
C LEU A 19 -2.70 20.32 -1.66
N ALA A 20 -2.62 20.47 -2.98
CA ALA A 20 -1.45 20.03 -3.74
C ALA A 20 -0.17 20.73 -3.27
N ARG A 21 -0.22 22.04 -2.94
CA ARG A 21 0.95 22.76 -2.40
C ARG A 21 1.39 22.22 -1.06
N GLU A 22 0.46 21.90 -0.17
CA GLU A 22 0.81 21.37 1.15
C GLU A 22 1.40 19.95 1.01
N LEU A 23 0.83 19.09 0.17
CA LEU A 23 1.37 17.76 -0.12
C LEU A 23 2.76 17.81 -0.79
N GLU A 24 2.98 18.75 -1.71
CA GLU A 24 4.29 18.98 -2.35
C GLU A 24 5.36 19.43 -1.32
N LYS A 25 4.98 20.22 -0.30
CA LYS A 25 5.89 20.60 0.80
C LYS A 25 6.28 19.38 1.68
N GLU A 26 5.38 18.43 1.84
CA GLU A 26 5.66 17.18 2.55
C GLU A 26 6.46 16.16 1.70
N GLY A 27 6.87 16.55 0.49
CA GLY A 27 7.73 15.73 -0.38
C GLY A 27 6.96 14.74 -1.26
N HIS A 28 5.64 14.88 -1.40
CA HIS A 28 4.85 14.07 -2.31
C HIS A 28 4.95 14.56 -3.76
N GLN A 29 4.85 13.64 -4.72
CA GLN A 29 4.74 13.97 -6.14
C GLN A 29 3.25 14.12 -6.48
N VAL A 30 2.80 15.36 -6.82
CA VAL A 30 1.38 15.64 -7.04
C VAL A 30 1.09 15.96 -8.50
N THR A 31 0.21 15.18 -9.10
CA THR A 31 -0.39 15.44 -10.41
C THR A 31 -1.74 16.11 -10.24
N LYS A 32 -1.89 17.32 -10.78
CA LYS A 32 -3.13 18.12 -10.70
C LYS A 32 -3.91 18.03 -12.01
N ALA A 33 -5.23 17.88 -11.91
CA ALA A 33 -6.12 17.80 -13.06
C ALA A 33 -7.47 18.50 -12.81
N VAL A 34 -7.99 19.20 -13.82
CA VAL A 34 -9.32 19.79 -13.75
C VAL A 34 -10.14 19.42 -15.00
N LYS A 35 -11.39 19.01 -14.78
CA LYS A 35 -12.37 18.71 -15.84
C LYS A 35 -13.60 19.61 -15.69
N CYS A 36 -13.43 20.87 -16.07
CA CYS A 36 -14.45 21.92 -15.97
C CYS A 36 -14.41 22.79 -17.23
N LYS A 37 -15.56 23.09 -17.82
CA LYS A 37 -15.66 23.87 -19.08
C LYS A 37 -15.06 25.26 -18.96
N GLU A 38 -15.28 25.93 -17.82
CA GLU A 38 -14.77 27.29 -17.58
C GLU A 38 -13.25 27.32 -17.41
N LEU A 39 -12.61 26.18 -17.22
CA LEU A 39 -11.17 26.02 -16.95
C LEU A 39 -10.43 25.25 -18.07
N GLU A 40 -11.00 25.15 -19.26
CA GLU A 40 -10.37 24.43 -20.39
C GLU A 40 -9.03 25.04 -20.85
N ALA A 41 -8.79 26.30 -20.53
CA ALA A 41 -7.53 26.99 -20.81
C ALA A 41 -6.44 26.73 -19.77
N GLU A 42 -6.77 26.13 -18.62
CA GLU A 42 -5.78 25.78 -17.59
C GLU A 42 -4.82 24.72 -18.12
N LYS A 43 -3.55 24.84 -17.71
CA LYS A 43 -2.51 23.88 -18.08
C LYS A 43 -2.81 22.46 -17.58
N SER A 44 -3.53 22.34 -16.47
CA SER A 44 -3.96 21.08 -15.86
C SER A 44 -5.32 20.60 -16.38
N ALA A 45 -5.90 21.24 -17.42
CA ALA A 45 -7.15 20.80 -17.98
C ALA A 45 -7.04 19.45 -18.69
N VAL A 46 -7.87 18.50 -18.28
CA VAL A 46 -7.91 17.14 -18.86
C VAL A 46 -8.55 17.19 -20.24
N LYS A 47 -7.80 16.80 -21.28
CA LYS A 47 -8.26 16.79 -22.68
C LYS A 47 -9.05 15.52 -23.04
N CYS A 48 -8.69 14.38 -22.47
CA CYS A 48 -9.42 13.11 -22.63
C CYS A 48 -10.69 13.05 -21.76
N SER A 49 -11.40 11.93 -21.77
CA SER A 49 -12.49 11.71 -20.84
C SER A 49 -11.96 11.61 -19.40
N ALA A 50 -12.81 11.94 -18.41
CA ALA A 50 -12.44 11.75 -17.01
C ALA A 50 -12.20 10.25 -16.69
N GLY A 51 -12.90 9.33 -17.39
CA GLY A 51 -12.69 7.89 -17.27
C GLY A 51 -11.31 7.45 -17.74
N ASP A 52 -10.87 7.90 -18.93
CA ASP A 52 -9.55 7.55 -19.45
C ASP A 52 -8.43 8.08 -18.55
N TRP A 53 -8.56 9.33 -18.10
CA TRP A 53 -7.62 9.91 -17.14
C TRP A 53 -7.58 9.09 -15.85
N THR A 54 -8.74 8.75 -15.29
CA THR A 54 -8.83 7.94 -14.07
C THR A 54 -8.15 6.59 -14.25
N GLY A 55 -8.39 5.91 -15.37
CA GLY A 55 -7.79 4.60 -15.65
C GLY A 55 -6.27 4.62 -15.75
N GLU A 56 -5.70 5.70 -16.30
CA GLU A 56 -4.26 5.91 -16.34
C GLU A 56 -3.69 6.12 -14.94
N GLN A 57 -4.31 7.04 -14.18
CA GLN A 57 -3.84 7.36 -12.83
C GLN A 57 -4.03 6.18 -11.86
N PHE A 58 -5.13 5.44 -11.96
CA PHE A 58 -5.42 4.28 -11.11
C PHE A 58 -4.33 3.20 -11.15
N ARG A 59 -3.64 3.06 -12.30
CA ARG A 59 -2.56 2.07 -12.49
C ARG A 59 -1.18 2.56 -12.07
N THR A 60 -0.98 3.87 -11.92
CA THR A 60 0.36 4.48 -11.82
C THR A 60 0.59 5.26 -10.54
N GLN A 61 -0.48 5.61 -9.83
CA GLN A 61 -0.41 6.41 -8.61
C GLN A 61 -0.64 5.56 -7.36
N ASP A 62 -0.13 6.04 -6.23
CA ASP A 62 -0.37 5.45 -4.91
C ASP A 62 -1.73 5.91 -4.34
N VAL A 63 -2.12 7.17 -4.65
CA VAL A 63 -3.32 7.82 -4.12
C VAL A 63 -4.05 8.60 -5.21
N LEU A 64 -5.38 8.43 -5.30
CA LEU A 64 -6.26 9.26 -6.11
C LEU A 64 -7.19 10.09 -5.22
N ILE A 65 -7.28 11.39 -5.47
CA ILE A 65 -8.15 12.32 -4.74
C ILE A 65 -9.10 12.99 -5.72
N PHE A 66 -10.40 12.73 -5.56
CA PHE A 66 -11.45 13.37 -6.32
C PHE A 66 -12.05 14.53 -5.53
N ILE A 67 -12.12 15.72 -6.11
CA ILE A 67 -12.78 16.86 -5.49
C ILE A 67 -14.09 17.12 -6.21
N GLY A 68 -15.18 16.62 -5.63
CA GLY A 68 -16.52 16.63 -6.20
C GLY A 68 -17.46 15.62 -5.55
N ALA A 69 -18.52 15.23 -6.25
CA ALA A 69 -19.49 14.28 -5.72
C ALA A 69 -18.95 12.84 -5.68
N VAL A 70 -19.18 12.13 -4.57
CA VAL A 70 -18.78 10.71 -4.38
C VAL A 70 -19.24 9.83 -5.53
N GLN A 71 -20.47 10.04 -6.04
CA GLN A 71 -21.04 9.26 -7.13
C GLN A 71 -20.23 9.37 -8.43
N ILE A 72 -19.56 10.50 -8.67
CA ILE A 72 -18.69 10.69 -9.84
C ILE A 72 -17.46 9.79 -9.67
N ALA A 73 -16.79 9.88 -8.52
CA ALA A 73 -15.60 9.07 -8.24
C ALA A 73 -15.91 7.57 -8.34
N VAL A 74 -16.99 7.09 -7.71
CA VAL A 74 -17.40 5.68 -7.76
C VAL A 74 -17.60 5.20 -9.20
N ARG A 75 -18.29 5.96 -10.05
CA ARG A 75 -18.48 5.59 -11.48
C ARG A 75 -17.18 5.55 -12.25
N LEU A 76 -16.25 6.47 -11.96
CA LEU A 76 -14.99 6.58 -12.68
C LEU A 76 -14.02 5.45 -12.32
N ILE A 77 -14.02 4.97 -11.07
CA ILE A 77 -13.10 3.90 -10.64
C ILE A 77 -13.67 2.50 -10.82
N ALA A 78 -14.99 2.33 -10.91
CA ALA A 78 -15.66 1.02 -10.83
C ALA A 78 -15.12 -0.05 -11.79
N SER A 79 -14.72 0.34 -13.00
CA SER A 79 -14.18 -0.58 -14.02
C SER A 79 -12.71 -0.94 -13.83
N TYR A 80 -12.03 -0.31 -12.87
CA TYR A 80 -10.60 -0.50 -12.62
C TYR A 80 -10.31 -1.21 -11.30
N ILE A 81 -11.33 -1.41 -10.47
CA ILE A 81 -11.18 -2.08 -9.16
C ILE A 81 -10.88 -3.57 -9.38
N GLU A 82 -9.75 -4.02 -8.85
CA GLU A 82 -9.29 -5.42 -8.96
C GLU A 82 -9.13 -6.07 -7.59
N SER A 83 -8.32 -5.47 -6.70
CA SER A 83 -7.99 -6.06 -5.40
C SER A 83 -7.60 -5.00 -4.38
N LYS A 84 -8.05 -5.19 -3.13
CA LYS A 84 -7.67 -4.33 -2.00
C LYS A 84 -6.15 -4.30 -1.70
N THR A 85 -5.37 -5.20 -2.29
CA THR A 85 -3.92 -5.29 -2.12
C THR A 85 -3.14 -4.62 -3.24
N SER A 86 -3.78 -4.32 -4.38
CA SER A 86 -3.14 -3.69 -5.55
C SER A 86 -3.73 -2.34 -5.89
N ASP A 87 -4.99 -2.10 -5.53
CA ASP A 87 -5.68 -0.87 -5.87
C ASP A 87 -5.15 0.32 -5.05
N PRO A 88 -5.01 1.50 -5.66
CA PRO A 88 -4.56 2.70 -4.96
C PRO A 88 -5.56 3.12 -3.88
N ALA A 89 -5.09 3.94 -2.94
CA ALA A 89 -5.96 4.67 -2.04
C ALA A 89 -6.84 5.64 -2.82
N VAL A 90 -8.16 5.63 -2.59
CA VAL A 90 -9.05 6.59 -3.24
C VAL A 90 -9.86 7.36 -2.20
N LEU A 91 -9.78 8.69 -2.30
CA LEU A 91 -10.48 9.63 -1.44
C LEU A 91 -11.37 10.58 -2.26
N VAL A 92 -12.42 11.04 -1.63
CA VAL A 92 -13.28 12.09 -2.19
C VAL A 92 -13.42 13.22 -1.18
N LEU A 93 -13.23 14.46 -1.66
CA LEU A 93 -13.62 15.66 -0.93
C LEU A 93 -14.79 16.34 -1.65
N ASP A 94 -15.72 16.91 -0.91
CA ASP A 94 -16.65 17.86 -1.51
C ASP A 94 -15.93 19.16 -1.93
N GLU A 95 -16.53 19.95 -2.82
CA GLU A 95 -15.88 21.14 -3.40
C GLU A 95 -15.61 22.27 -2.38
N LYS A 96 -16.22 22.20 -1.19
CA LYS A 96 -15.99 23.14 -0.10
C LYS A 96 -14.96 22.64 0.90
N GLY A 97 -14.52 21.37 0.79
CA GLY A 97 -13.59 20.76 1.72
C GLY A 97 -14.18 20.52 3.11
N GLN A 98 -15.48 20.22 3.20
CA GLN A 98 -16.15 19.96 4.48
C GLN A 98 -15.96 18.51 4.94
N TYR A 99 -15.92 17.57 3.99
CA TYR A 99 -15.79 16.15 4.26
C TYR A 99 -14.70 15.53 3.41
N CYS A 100 -13.90 14.65 4.03
CA CYS A 100 -12.92 13.81 3.34
C CYS A 100 -13.29 12.34 3.54
N ILE A 101 -13.64 11.65 2.45
CA ILE A 101 -14.26 10.33 2.49
C ILE A 101 -13.34 9.32 1.80
N PRO A 102 -12.69 8.39 2.52
CA PRO A 102 -11.98 7.28 1.90
C PRO A 102 -13.00 6.29 1.34
N ILE A 103 -12.92 5.99 0.03
CA ILE A 103 -13.88 5.12 -0.66
C ILE A 103 -13.29 3.81 -1.16
N LEU A 104 -11.95 3.70 -1.23
CA LEU A 104 -11.26 2.47 -1.63
C LEU A 104 -9.91 2.34 -0.91
N SER A 105 -9.52 1.08 -0.62
CA SER A 105 -8.23 0.71 -0.03
C SER A 105 -7.93 1.41 1.30
N GLY A 106 -8.91 1.43 2.21
CA GLY A 106 -8.86 2.13 3.50
C GLY A 106 -7.64 1.80 4.34
N HIS A 107 -7.35 0.52 4.57
CA HIS A 107 -6.26 0.03 5.42
C HIS A 107 -4.96 -0.17 4.65
N ILE A 108 -4.89 -1.21 3.80
CA ILE A 108 -3.67 -1.60 3.08
C ILE A 108 -3.19 -0.49 2.16
N GLY A 109 -4.10 0.13 1.39
CA GLY A 109 -3.76 1.27 0.53
C GLY A 109 -3.54 2.57 1.30
N GLY A 110 -3.95 2.65 2.58
CA GLY A 110 -3.74 3.82 3.44
C GLY A 110 -4.75 4.95 3.23
N ALA A 111 -5.91 4.70 2.59
CA ALA A 111 -6.88 5.77 2.34
C ALA A 111 -7.46 6.38 3.63
N ASN A 112 -7.62 5.60 4.72
CA ASN A 112 -8.10 6.14 5.99
C ASN A 112 -7.09 7.12 6.61
N GLU A 113 -5.82 6.74 6.66
CA GLU A 113 -4.74 7.60 7.17
C GLU A 113 -4.57 8.87 6.30
N MET A 114 -4.61 8.70 4.97
CA MET A 114 -4.56 9.83 4.05
C MET A 114 -5.77 10.75 4.21
N ALA A 115 -6.96 10.21 4.51
CA ALA A 115 -8.15 11.01 4.78
C ALA A 115 -7.99 11.90 6.02
N GLU A 116 -7.34 11.41 7.07
CA GLU A 116 -7.03 12.21 8.27
C GLU A 116 -6.04 13.34 7.94
N ILE A 117 -4.97 13.03 7.18
CA ILE A 117 -3.96 14.01 6.75
C ILE A 117 -4.61 15.10 5.91
N ILE A 118 -5.36 14.75 4.88
CA ILE A 118 -6.02 15.68 3.97
C ILE A 118 -7.10 16.49 4.70
N ALA A 119 -7.87 15.84 5.60
CA ALA A 119 -8.85 16.53 6.42
C ALA A 119 -8.21 17.58 7.33
N GLY A 120 -7.06 17.27 7.94
CA GLY A 120 -6.28 18.23 8.71
C GLY A 120 -5.82 19.45 7.89
N MET A 121 -5.36 19.23 6.64
CA MET A 121 -4.94 20.29 5.73
C MET A 121 -6.11 21.16 5.24
N ALA A 122 -7.28 20.56 4.99
CA ALA A 122 -8.47 21.25 4.47
C ALA A 122 -9.34 21.87 5.57
N GLY A 123 -9.17 21.48 6.83
CA GLY A 123 -10.13 21.74 7.89
C GLY A 123 -11.43 20.94 7.74
N ALA A 124 -11.35 19.78 7.06
CA ALA A 124 -12.47 18.89 6.78
C ALA A 124 -12.74 17.90 7.91
N VAL A 125 -13.90 17.25 7.86
CA VAL A 125 -14.22 16.10 8.72
C VAL A 125 -13.86 14.81 7.95
N PRO A 126 -12.96 13.95 8.45
CA PRO A 126 -12.72 12.64 7.85
C PRO A 126 -13.91 11.72 8.15
N VAL A 127 -14.45 11.06 7.12
CA VAL A 127 -15.62 10.16 7.24
C VAL A 127 -15.13 8.72 7.14
N ILE A 128 -14.51 8.23 8.20
CA ILE A 128 -13.99 6.86 8.29
C ILE A 128 -15.08 5.96 8.85
N THR A 129 -15.38 4.85 8.15
CA THR A 129 -16.47 3.92 8.51
C THR A 129 -16.00 2.50 8.82
N THR A 130 -14.69 2.26 8.76
CA THR A 130 -14.11 0.92 8.98
C THR A 130 -14.23 0.52 10.45
N ALA A 131 -14.75 -0.68 10.73
CA ALA A 131 -15.06 -1.13 12.09
C ALA A 131 -13.82 -1.11 13.03
N THR A 132 -12.65 -1.48 12.55
CA THR A 132 -11.41 -1.46 13.35
C THR A 132 -11.00 -0.05 13.74
N ASP A 133 -11.12 0.93 12.82
CA ASP A 133 -10.80 2.33 13.12
C ASP A 133 -11.81 2.95 14.09
N ILE A 134 -13.12 2.74 13.84
CA ILE A 134 -14.19 3.26 14.73
C ILE A 134 -14.04 2.72 16.16
N ASN A 135 -13.66 1.45 16.31
CA ASN A 135 -13.49 0.82 17.62
C ASN A 135 -12.07 1.00 18.18
N GLN A 136 -11.19 1.74 17.49
CA GLN A 136 -9.78 1.93 17.86
C GLN A 136 -9.06 0.59 18.10
N LYS A 137 -9.39 -0.43 17.29
CA LYS A 137 -8.82 -1.77 17.41
C LYS A 137 -7.62 -1.95 16.51
N TRP A 138 -6.68 -2.75 16.97
CA TRP A 138 -5.53 -3.13 16.18
C TRP A 138 -5.94 -3.82 14.88
N ALA A 139 -5.38 -3.37 13.76
CA ALA A 139 -5.61 -3.93 12.43
C ALA A 139 -4.31 -4.52 11.88
N VAL A 140 -4.30 -5.84 11.65
CA VAL A 140 -3.11 -6.58 11.21
C VAL A 140 -2.58 -6.11 9.86
N ASP A 141 -3.44 -5.68 8.97
CA ASP A 141 -3.08 -5.18 7.64
C ASP A 141 -2.46 -3.77 7.69
N VAL A 142 -2.96 -2.89 8.56
CA VAL A 142 -2.34 -1.59 8.85
C VAL A 142 -0.96 -1.78 9.49
N PHE A 143 -0.86 -2.70 10.46
CA PHE A 143 0.39 -3.04 11.10
C PHE A 143 1.41 -3.60 10.09
N ALA A 144 0.99 -4.52 9.23
CA ALA A 144 1.85 -5.10 8.21
C ALA A 144 2.37 -4.02 7.23
N ARG A 145 1.50 -3.10 6.79
CA ARG A 145 1.89 -1.98 5.92
C ARG A 145 2.92 -1.07 6.59
N LYS A 146 2.66 -0.63 7.83
CA LYS A 146 3.57 0.28 8.58
C LYS A 146 4.95 -0.34 8.81
N ASN A 147 5.02 -1.67 8.95
CA ASN A 147 6.26 -2.40 9.19
C ASN A 147 6.86 -3.03 7.92
N HIS A 148 6.35 -2.72 6.73
CA HIS A 148 6.82 -3.29 5.46
C HIS A 148 6.82 -4.84 5.46
N LEU A 149 5.72 -5.43 5.98
CA LEU A 149 5.52 -6.86 6.03
C LEU A 149 4.59 -7.29 4.89
N TYR A 150 4.99 -8.31 4.15
CA TYR A 150 4.12 -8.96 3.18
C TYR A 150 3.14 -9.90 3.90
N ILE A 151 1.86 -9.78 3.64
CA ILE A 151 0.81 -10.66 4.18
C ILE A 151 0.68 -11.86 3.25
N GLU A 152 1.02 -13.05 3.73
CA GLU A 152 0.97 -14.28 2.90
C GLU A 152 -0.47 -14.71 2.57
N ASP A 153 -1.39 -14.57 3.52
CA ASP A 153 -2.79 -15.00 3.37
C ASP A 153 -3.77 -13.96 3.91
N MET A 154 -4.50 -13.33 2.99
CA MET A 154 -5.49 -12.30 3.32
C MET A 154 -6.75 -12.86 3.99
N GLN A 155 -7.07 -14.15 3.84
CA GLN A 155 -8.21 -14.75 4.54
C GLN A 155 -7.88 -14.94 6.02
N LYS A 156 -6.67 -15.42 6.33
CA LYS A 156 -6.18 -15.48 7.71
C LYS A 156 -6.09 -14.09 8.35
N ALA A 157 -5.62 -13.08 7.61
CA ALA A 157 -5.60 -11.71 8.11
C ALA A 157 -7.01 -11.20 8.49
N LYS A 158 -8.05 -11.56 7.72
CA LYS A 158 -9.45 -11.26 8.07
C LYS A 158 -9.90 -11.99 9.34
N GLN A 159 -9.49 -13.26 9.53
CA GLN A 159 -9.82 -14.03 10.74
C GLN A 159 -9.16 -13.42 11.97
N ILE A 160 -7.92 -12.97 11.86
CA ILE A 160 -7.23 -12.23 12.94
C ILE A 160 -7.99 -10.94 13.28
N SER A 161 -8.38 -10.15 12.27
CA SER A 161 -9.15 -8.92 12.50
C SER A 161 -10.51 -9.21 13.19
N ALA A 162 -11.18 -10.30 12.83
CA ALA A 162 -12.41 -10.73 13.51
C ALA A 162 -12.15 -11.11 14.97
N LYS A 163 -11.06 -11.86 15.25
CA LYS A 163 -10.63 -12.24 16.60
C LYS A 163 -10.36 -11.01 17.48
N VAL A 164 -9.73 -9.97 16.92
CA VAL A 164 -9.48 -8.68 17.60
C VAL A 164 -10.77 -7.96 17.92
N LEU A 165 -11.71 -7.89 16.97
CA LEU A 165 -13.03 -7.27 17.18
C LEU A 165 -13.86 -8.00 18.26
N GLU A 166 -13.67 -9.31 18.41
CA GLU A 166 -14.27 -10.09 19.50
C GLU A 166 -13.60 -9.87 20.88
N GLY A 167 -12.55 -9.03 20.95
CA GLY A 167 -11.80 -8.76 22.17
C GLY A 167 -10.88 -9.91 22.62
N LYS A 168 -10.56 -10.85 21.72
CA LYS A 168 -9.67 -11.97 21.99
C LYS A 168 -8.21 -11.57 21.73
N PRO A 169 -7.25 -12.03 22.56
CA PRO A 169 -5.83 -11.75 22.33
C PRO A 169 -5.30 -12.48 21.08
N VAL A 170 -4.37 -11.86 20.39
CA VAL A 170 -3.65 -12.42 19.23
C VAL A 170 -2.25 -12.81 19.66
N MET A 171 -1.90 -14.09 19.51
CA MET A 171 -0.59 -14.64 19.84
C MET A 171 0.37 -14.44 18.66
N VAL A 172 1.47 -13.69 18.89
CA VAL A 172 2.42 -13.30 17.84
C VAL A 172 3.81 -13.77 18.22
N ALA A 173 4.43 -14.55 17.35
CA ALA A 173 5.86 -14.86 17.44
C ALA A 173 6.63 -14.00 16.45
N VAL A 174 7.79 -13.50 16.89
CA VAL A 174 8.65 -12.64 16.09
C VAL A 174 10.05 -13.25 16.04
N GLU A 175 10.47 -13.61 14.84
CA GLU A 175 11.82 -14.11 14.60
C GLU A 175 12.88 -13.06 14.94
N GLY A 176 13.90 -13.46 15.69
CA GLY A 176 14.97 -12.56 16.11
C GLY A 176 14.60 -11.52 17.16
N GLY A 177 13.33 -11.54 17.63
CA GLY A 177 12.83 -10.61 18.64
C GLY A 177 12.06 -9.42 18.08
N ILE A 178 11.52 -8.59 18.99
CA ILE A 178 10.60 -7.50 18.64
C ILE A 178 11.30 -6.22 18.16
N ASP A 179 12.59 -6.09 18.33
CA ASP A 179 13.35 -4.82 18.16
C ASP A 179 13.30 -4.24 16.72
N PHE A 180 12.91 -5.04 15.74
CA PHE A 180 12.78 -4.58 14.37
C PHE A 180 11.36 -4.15 13.97
N ILE A 181 10.40 -4.21 14.90
CA ILE A 181 9.01 -3.81 14.69
C ILE A 181 8.82 -2.40 15.24
N GLU A 182 8.39 -1.48 14.41
CA GLU A 182 8.11 -0.11 14.80
C GLU A 182 6.78 0.00 15.55
N GLY A 183 6.79 0.81 16.61
CA GLY A 183 5.62 1.10 17.43
C GLY A 183 5.56 0.32 18.74
N THR A 184 4.55 0.64 19.55
CA THR A 184 4.25 -0.08 20.79
C THR A 184 3.43 -1.33 20.48
N VAL A 185 3.64 -2.39 21.27
CA VAL A 185 2.82 -3.61 21.18
C VAL A 185 1.38 -3.27 21.60
N PRO A 186 0.38 -3.47 20.75
CA PRO A 186 -1.02 -3.20 21.09
C PRO A 186 -1.49 -4.11 22.23
N GLU A 187 -2.50 -3.66 22.98
CA GLU A 187 -3.06 -4.45 24.10
C GLU A 187 -3.62 -5.81 23.67
N GLU A 188 -4.12 -5.88 22.44
CA GLU A 188 -4.65 -7.10 21.87
C GLU A 188 -3.58 -8.13 21.48
N VAL A 189 -2.30 -7.73 21.41
CA VAL A 189 -1.18 -8.57 20.95
C VAL A 189 -0.40 -9.09 22.14
N LYS A 190 -0.16 -10.41 22.16
CA LYS A 190 0.72 -11.07 23.10
C LYS A 190 1.91 -11.69 22.37
N ILE A 191 3.10 -11.26 22.70
CA ILE A 191 4.32 -11.84 22.15
C ILE A 191 4.60 -13.17 22.85
N VAL A 192 4.72 -14.22 22.05
CA VAL A 192 4.92 -15.61 22.51
C VAL A 192 6.08 -16.27 21.75
N PRO A 193 6.67 -17.36 22.26
CA PRO A 193 7.63 -18.15 21.50
C PRO A 193 6.99 -18.80 20.27
N GLU A 194 7.79 -19.10 19.25
CA GLU A 194 7.35 -19.80 18.02
C GLU A 194 6.74 -21.18 18.28
N THR A 195 7.10 -21.80 19.42
CA THR A 195 6.61 -23.09 19.87
C THR A 195 5.22 -23.05 20.53
N CYS A 196 4.59 -21.86 20.59
CA CYS A 196 3.26 -21.71 21.16
C CYS A 196 2.22 -22.46 20.29
N GLU A 197 1.44 -23.35 20.89
CA GLU A 197 0.42 -24.14 20.17
C GLU A 197 -0.72 -23.27 19.62
N ASP A 198 -1.05 -22.18 20.32
CA ASP A 198 -2.11 -21.24 19.95
C ASP A 198 -1.55 -20.04 19.14
N LEU A 199 -0.46 -20.22 18.41
CA LEU A 199 0.15 -19.16 17.62
C LEU A 199 -0.79 -18.71 16.51
N ASP A 200 -1.08 -17.41 16.46
CA ASP A 200 -1.93 -16.80 15.43
C ASP A 200 -1.11 -16.21 14.28
N ILE A 201 -0.02 -15.52 14.63
CA ILE A 201 0.83 -14.81 13.66
C ILE A 201 2.31 -15.16 13.89
N TYR A 202 2.99 -15.46 12.82
CA TYR A 202 4.45 -15.53 12.77
C TYR A 202 5.01 -14.41 11.91
N ILE A 203 5.96 -13.65 12.46
CA ILE A 203 6.67 -12.58 11.75
C ILE A 203 8.12 -13.01 11.57
N GLY A 204 8.51 -13.31 10.32
CA GLY A 204 9.86 -13.79 10.03
C GLY A 204 10.09 -14.02 8.55
N ILE A 205 11.37 -14.24 8.19
CA ILE A 205 11.78 -14.45 6.80
C ILE A 205 11.98 -15.92 6.44
N TYR A 206 12.10 -16.81 7.46
CA TYR A 206 12.36 -18.22 7.19
C TYR A 206 11.09 -19.03 6.94
N GLU A 207 11.25 -20.05 6.10
CA GLU A 207 10.21 -21.05 5.86
C GLU A 207 10.24 -22.09 6.99
N HIS A 208 9.32 -21.96 7.95
CA HIS A 208 9.13 -22.91 9.02
C HIS A 208 7.91 -23.83 8.76
N GLY A 209 7.96 -25.02 9.34
CA GLY A 209 6.85 -25.96 9.36
C GLY A 209 5.75 -25.55 10.34
N LEU A 210 5.21 -24.33 10.20
CA LEU A 210 4.15 -23.80 11.04
C LEU A 210 2.81 -24.47 10.73
N SER A 211 1.93 -24.50 11.75
CA SER A 211 0.56 -24.97 11.59
C SER A 211 -0.18 -24.18 10.50
N SER A 212 -1.07 -24.85 9.76
CA SER A 212 -1.74 -24.27 8.59
C SER A 212 -2.64 -23.07 8.91
N HIS A 213 -3.06 -22.87 10.17
CA HIS A 213 -3.86 -21.72 10.61
C HIS A 213 -3.03 -20.47 10.87
N VAL A 214 -1.72 -20.59 11.10
CA VAL A 214 -0.85 -19.44 11.40
C VAL A 214 -0.74 -18.51 10.22
N LEU A 215 -0.94 -17.21 10.45
CA LEU A 215 -0.69 -16.18 9.46
C LEU A 215 0.80 -15.84 9.44
N LYS A 216 1.43 -15.94 8.28
CA LYS A 216 2.81 -15.44 8.11
C LYS A 216 2.80 -13.99 7.62
N LEU A 217 3.53 -13.15 8.34
CA LEU A 217 3.88 -11.78 7.93
C LEU A 217 5.38 -11.74 7.64
N ILE A 218 5.74 -11.48 6.39
CA ILE A 218 7.11 -11.63 5.92
C ILE A 218 7.76 -10.24 5.78
N PRO A 219 8.78 -9.93 6.60
CA PRO A 219 9.53 -8.67 6.51
C PRO A 219 10.22 -8.53 5.15
N GLN A 220 9.91 -7.45 4.42
CA GLN A 220 10.53 -7.13 3.13
C GLN A 220 11.81 -6.32 3.35
N ARG A 221 12.87 -6.96 3.84
CA ARG A 221 14.11 -6.30 4.29
C ARG A 221 15.39 -6.86 3.69
N ILE A 222 15.31 -7.92 2.87
CA ILE A 222 16.48 -8.52 2.27
C ILE A 222 16.88 -7.77 1.00
N THR A 223 18.16 -7.44 0.91
CA THR A 223 18.79 -7.01 -0.33
C THR A 223 19.60 -8.18 -0.90
N ALA A 224 19.23 -8.66 -2.09
CA ALA A 224 19.97 -9.74 -2.76
C ALA A 224 21.01 -9.14 -3.72
N GLY A 225 22.29 -9.43 -3.46
CA GLY A 225 23.40 -9.07 -4.35
C GLY A 225 23.49 -10.05 -5.51
N ILE A 226 23.31 -9.60 -6.76
CA ILE A 226 23.35 -10.46 -7.95
C ILE A 226 24.48 -10.06 -8.90
N GLY A 227 25.42 -11.00 -9.13
CA GLY A 227 26.38 -10.93 -10.19
C GLY A 227 26.03 -11.91 -11.31
N CYS A 228 25.98 -11.45 -12.57
CA CYS A 228 25.68 -12.30 -13.72
C CYS A 228 26.61 -12.01 -14.91
N LYS A 229 26.72 -12.96 -15.84
CA LYS A 229 27.37 -12.71 -17.13
C LYS A 229 26.51 -11.79 -18.00
N ARG A 230 27.14 -11.15 -19.00
CA ARG A 230 26.39 -10.34 -19.97
C ARG A 230 25.43 -11.23 -20.77
N GLY A 231 24.17 -10.78 -20.89
CA GLY A 231 23.14 -11.53 -21.61
C GLY A 231 22.52 -12.68 -20.82
N THR A 232 22.75 -12.80 -19.51
CA THR A 232 22.03 -13.78 -18.65
C THR A 232 20.54 -13.44 -18.64
N SER A 233 19.68 -14.42 -18.92
CA SER A 233 18.22 -14.20 -18.95
C SER A 233 17.61 -14.07 -17.56
N ALA A 234 16.41 -13.47 -17.47
CA ALA A 234 15.67 -13.34 -16.21
C ALA A 234 15.35 -14.73 -15.60
N GLU A 235 15.05 -15.71 -16.44
CA GLU A 235 14.75 -17.09 -16.01
C GLU A 235 15.98 -17.78 -15.37
N GLN A 236 17.17 -17.55 -15.93
CA GLN A 236 18.41 -18.08 -15.34
C GLN A 236 18.72 -17.44 -13.99
N ILE A 237 18.47 -16.13 -13.86
CA ILE A 237 18.61 -15.42 -12.59
C ILE A 237 17.61 -15.96 -11.58
N GLU A 238 16.36 -16.15 -11.98
CA GLU A 238 15.28 -16.65 -11.13
C GLU A 238 15.59 -18.05 -10.58
N VAL A 239 16.02 -18.98 -11.45
CA VAL A 239 16.39 -20.34 -11.04
C VAL A 239 17.50 -20.33 -9.98
N LEU A 240 18.51 -19.46 -10.14
CA LEU A 240 19.59 -19.35 -9.18
C LEU A 240 19.12 -18.74 -7.85
N VAL A 241 18.32 -17.68 -7.90
CA VAL A 241 17.76 -17.03 -6.72
C VAL A 241 16.87 -18.01 -5.95
N ASP A 242 15.97 -18.71 -6.65
CA ASP A 242 15.06 -19.69 -6.03
C ASP A 242 15.82 -20.82 -5.36
N LYS A 243 16.88 -21.33 -6.00
CA LYS A 243 17.74 -22.37 -5.43
C LYS A 243 18.40 -21.90 -4.11
N ILE A 244 19.00 -20.71 -4.11
CA ILE A 244 19.69 -20.17 -2.91
C ILE A 244 18.68 -19.93 -1.78
N LEU A 245 17.50 -19.36 -2.09
CA LEU A 245 16.46 -19.13 -1.10
C LEU A 245 15.92 -20.43 -0.49
N GLN A 246 15.73 -21.46 -1.31
CA GLN A 246 15.31 -22.78 -0.87
C GLN A 246 16.36 -23.45 0.03
N GLU A 247 17.64 -23.40 -0.35
CA GLU A 247 18.75 -23.95 0.45
C GLU A 247 18.92 -23.21 1.79
N SER A 248 18.60 -21.92 1.82
CA SER A 248 18.66 -21.07 3.01
C SER A 248 17.35 -21.04 3.81
N HIS A 249 16.30 -21.72 3.35
CA HIS A 249 14.95 -21.68 3.90
C HIS A 249 14.36 -20.26 4.02
N ILE A 250 14.75 -19.34 3.13
CA ILE A 250 14.30 -17.95 3.14
C ILE A 250 13.12 -17.77 2.19
N ASN A 251 12.05 -17.12 2.68
CA ASN A 251 10.90 -16.79 1.86
C ASN A 251 11.24 -15.72 0.81
N LYS A 252 10.93 -15.99 -0.45
CA LYS A 252 11.23 -15.08 -1.58
C LYS A 252 10.58 -13.68 -1.42
N LYS A 253 9.45 -13.59 -0.73
CA LYS A 253 8.76 -12.31 -0.46
C LYS A 253 9.53 -11.39 0.50
N SER A 254 10.55 -11.89 1.17
CA SER A 254 11.43 -11.09 2.03
C SER A 254 12.40 -10.19 1.24
N ILE A 255 12.64 -10.48 -0.05
CA ILE A 255 13.51 -9.66 -0.90
C ILE A 255 12.79 -8.36 -1.24
N SER A 256 13.36 -7.24 -0.81
CA SER A 256 12.89 -5.88 -1.13
C SER A 256 13.70 -5.22 -2.24
N ARG A 257 14.98 -5.57 -2.37
CA ARG A 257 15.92 -4.93 -3.31
C ARG A 257 16.87 -5.91 -3.94
N ILE A 258 17.28 -5.58 -5.16
CA ILE A 258 18.41 -6.21 -5.84
C ILE A 258 19.55 -5.22 -5.93
N ALA A 259 20.74 -5.63 -5.51
CA ALA A 259 21.98 -4.87 -5.68
C ALA A 259 22.87 -5.54 -6.72
N SER A 260 23.49 -4.75 -7.58
CA SER A 260 24.50 -5.20 -8.54
C SER A 260 25.53 -4.11 -8.78
N ILE A 261 26.62 -4.43 -9.47
CA ILE A 261 27.61 -3.43 -9.85
C ILE A 261 27.09 -2.51 -10.96
N ASP A 262 27.57 -1.26 -11.02
CA ASP A 262 27.11 -0.23 -11.96
C ASP A 262 27.18 -0.66 -13.44
N LEU A 263 28.12 -1.54 -13.78
CA LEU A 263 28.25 -2.11 -15.13
C LEU A 263 27.03 -2.93 -15.56
N LYS A 264 26.19 -3.35 -14.60
CA LYS A 264 24.99 -4.17 -14.81
C LYS A 264 23.67 -3.40 -14.80
N LYS A 265 23.72 -2.07 -14.64
CA LYS A 265 22.52 -1.22 -14.58
C LYS A 265 21.58 -1.33 -15.81
N ASN A 266 22.11 -1.74 -16.96
CA ASN A 266 21.37 -1.89 -18.22
C ASN A 266 21.21 -3.38 -18.64
N GLU A 267 21.48 -4.34 -17.75
CA GLU A 267 21.37 -5.77 -18.05
C GLU A 267 19.89 -6.17 -18.11
N GLN A 268 19.38 -6.47 -19.32
CA GLN A 268 17.96 -6.69 -19.56
C GLN A 268 17.37 -7.83 -18.72
N GLY A 269 18.11 -8.93 -18.53
CA GLY A 269 17.66 -10.05 -17.72
C GLY A 269 17.44 -9.65 -16.26
N LEU A 270 18.36 -8.82 -15.70
CA LEU A 270 18.22 -8.32 -14.32
C LEU A 270 17.04 -7.36 -14.18
N LEU A 271 16.90 -6.41 -15.10
CA LEU A 271 15.80 -5.45 -15.11
C LEU A 271 14.45 -6.16 -15.28
N THR A 272 14.36 -7.16 -16.15
CA THR A 272 13.16 -7.96 -16.35
C THR A 272 12.81 -8.76 -15.09
N PHE A 273 13.81 -9.35 -14.44
CA PHE A 273 13.62 -10.05 -13.16
C PHE A 273 13.05 -9.10 -12.09
N CYS A 274 13.69 -7.92 -11.88
CA CYS A 274 13.22 -6.92 -10.92
C CYS A 274 11.77 -6.48 -11.21
N SER A 275 11.46 -6.17 -12.47
CA SER A 275 10.11 -5.75 -12.88
C SER A 275 9.06 -6.84 -12.63
N ARG A 276 9.36 -8.11 -12.96
CA ARG A 276 8.45 -9.26 -12.76
C ARG A 276 8.07 -9.44 -11.30
N TYR A 277 9.00 -9.20 -10.38
CA TYR A 277 8.79 -9.38 -8.95
C TYR A 277 8.50 -8.08 -8.19
N ARG A 278 8.40 -6.95 -8.89
CA ARG A 278 8.22 -5.61 -8.31
C ARG A 278 9.26 -5.31 -7.23
N ILE A 279 10.53 -5.68 -7.49
CA ILE A 279 11.68 -5.45 -6.63
C ILE A 279 12.48 -4.27 -7.19
N GLU A 280 12.98 -3.38 -6.31
CA GLU A 280 13.86 -2.25 -6.69
C GLU A 280 15.29 -2.71 -7.04
#